data_c6d2f8c7481938053a17192ff536b278
#
_entry.id   c6d2f8c7481938053a17192ff536b278
#
_cell.length_a   1.000
_cell.length_b   1.000
_cell.length_c   1.000
_cell.angle_alpha   90.00
_cell.angle_beta   90.00
_cell.angle_gamma   90.00
#
_symmetry.space_group_name_H-M   'P 1'
#
loop_
_entity.id
_entity.type
_entity.pdbx_description
1 polymer ?
#
loop_
_entity_poly.entity_id
_entity_poly.type
_entity_poly.pdbx_seq_one_letter_code
_entity_poly.pdbx_strand_id
1 'polypeptide(L)'
;MNKKVSTVSSYKILAKITDCDGTLVLPSQVTAIKIKISEYLAPDVVVDGYDLYNIGTAGMLSATQTSEDGFEYNFAANPFHDNKPMFPRHGVTYLVELVWYDEDGKPYAGPVYVDTL
;
A
#
# COMPACT_ATOMS: atom_id res chain seq x y z
N MET A 1 -6.00 0.92 -10.47
CA MET A 1 -6.59 2.28 -10.55
C MET A 1 -5.54 3.30 -10.18
N ASN A 2 -5.38 4.33 -11.00
CA ASN A 2 -4.42 5.39 -10.71
C ASN A 2 -5.01 6.43 -9.76
N LYS A 3 -4.20 6.90 -8.84
CA LYS A 3 -4.51 8.01 -7.94
C LYS A 3 -3.58 9.18 -8.26
N LYS A 4 -4.06 10.40 -8.04
CA LYS A 4 -3.25 11.62 -8.26
C LYS A 4 -2.99 12.29 -6.93
N VAL A 5 -1.73 12.54 -6.62
CA VAL A 5 -1.31 13.09 -5.34
C VAL A 5 -0.22 14.14 -5.51
N SER A 6 -0.05 14.98 -4.49
CA SER A 6 1.07 15.91 -4.41
C SER A 6 2.38 15.16 -4.12
N THR A 7 3.49 15.61 -4.71
CA THR A 7 4.80 14.97 -4.54
C THR A 7 5.35 15.03 -3.11
N VAL A 8 4.92 16.02 -2.32
CA VAL A 8 5.48 16.24 -0.98
C VAL A 8 4.63 15.65 0.13
N SER A 9 3.45 15.14 -0.20
CA SER A 9 2.54 14.69 0.84
C SER A 9 2.70 13.21 1.14
N SER A 10 2.28 12.84 2.34
CA SER A 10 1.99 11.47 2.67
C SER A 10 0.68 11.07 1.97
N TYR A 11 0.48 9.79 1.81
CA TYR A 11 -0.72 9.27 1.16
C TYR A 11 -1.28 8.11 1.96
N LYS A 12 -2.58 8.19 2.26
CA LYS A 12 -3.27 7.10 2.95
C LYS A 12 -3.56 5.98 1.98
N ILE A 13 -3.01 4.81 2.25
CA ILE A 13 -3.23 3.62 1.45
C ILE A 13 -4.49 2.92 1.93
N LEU A 14 -5.41 2.67 1.00
CA LEU A 14 -6.58 1.83 1.25
C LEU A 14 -6.46 0.59 0.38
N ALA A 15 -6.68 -0.57 0.97
CA ALA A 15 -6.58 -1.83 0.24
C ALA A 15 -7.68 -2.80 0.63
N LYS A 16 -8.13 -3.59 -0.33
CA LYS A 16 -9.01 -4.73 -0.06
C LYS A 16 -8.16 -5.98 -0.12
N ILE A 17 -7.89 -6.55 1.03
CA ILE A 17 -7.04 -7.73 1.17
C ILE A 17 -7.92 -8.98 1.24
N THR A 18 -7.79 -9.82 0.22
CA THR A 18 -8.53 -11.08 0.12
C THR A 18 -7.56 -12.21 -0.13
N ASP A 19 -7.98 -13.43 0.20
CA ASP A 19 -7.24 -14.63 -0.19
C ASP A 19 -7.52 -14.98 -1.66
N CYS A 20 -6.97 -16.09 -2.14
CA CYS A 20 -7.13 -16.51 -3.54
C CYS A 20 -8.58 -16.87 -3.91
N ASP A 21 -9.43 -17.14 -2.94
CA ASP A 21 -10.85 -17.44 -3.15
C ASP A 21 -11.73 -16.20 -3.08
N GLY A 22 -11.13 -15.02 -2.86
CA GLY A 22 -11.87 -13.78 -2.74
C GLY A 22 -12.46 -13.53 -1.35
N THR A 23 -12.14 -14.37 -0.37
CA THR A 23 -12.60 -14.21 1.01
C THR A 23 -11.75 -13.14 1.69
N LEU A 24 -12.40 -12.23 2.43
CA LEU A 24 -11.69 -11.19 3.18
C LEU A 24 -10.74 -11.80 4.21
N VAL A 25 -9.51 -11.27 4.21
CA VAL A 25 -8.51 -11.67 5.18
C VAL A 25 -8.75 -10.90 6.49
N LEU A 26 -8.77 -11.61 7.60
CA LEU A 26 -8.99 -11.03 8.92
C LEU A 26 -7.67 -10.57 9.55
N PRO A 27 -7.71 -9.62 10.50
CA PRO A 27 -6.48 -9.14 11.16
C PRO A 27 -5.64 -10.25 11.78
N SER A 28 -6.28 -11.28 12.34
CA SER A 28 -5.58 -12.41 12.97
C SER A 28 -4.81 -13.28 11.97
N GLN A 29 -5.10 -13.17 10.69
CA GLN A 29 -4.47 -13.98 9.64
C GLN A 29 -3.24 -13.32 9.03
N VAL A 30 -2.92 -12.09 9.42
CA VAL A 30 -1.83 -11.30 8.86
C VAL A 30 -0.76 -11.08 9.93
N THR A 31 0.47 -11.46 9.64
CA THR A 31 1.58 -11.32 10.58
C THR A 31 2.43 -10.09 10.31
N ALA A 32 2.48 -9.63 9.06
CA ALA A 32 3.23 -8.44 8.68
C ALA A 32 2.67 -7.84 7.40
N ILE A 33 2.80 -6.52 7.25
CA ILE A 33 2.50 -5.81 6.02
C ILE A 33 3.66 -4.89 5.71
N LYS A 34 4.17 -4.98 4.48
CA LYS A 34 5.28 -4.17 4.00
C LYS A 34 4.88 -3.43 2.74
N ILE A 35 5.50 -2.27 2.52
CA ILE A 35 5.24 -1.44 1.35
C ILE A 35 6.52 -1.19 0.58
N LYS A 36 6.45 -1.29 -0.74
CA LYS A 36 7.53 -0.91 -1.64
C LYS A 36 6.99 0.11 -2.63
N ILE A 37 7.70 1.23 -2.77
CA ILE A 37 7.35 2.27 -3.74
C ILE A 37 8.48 2.38 -4.75
N SER A 38 8.15 2.25 -6.03
CA SER A 38 9.10 2.36 -7.13
C SER A 38 8.48 3.17 -8.28
N GLU A 39 9.32 3.67 -9.19
CA GLU A 39 8.81 4.34 -10.39
C GLU A 39 8.27 3.30 -11.36
N TYR A 40 7.08 3.51 -11.89
CA TYR A 40 6.41 2.54 -12.75
C TYR A 40 7.21 2.20 -14.01
N LEU A 41 7.78 3.22 -14.66
CA LEU A 41 8.57 3.03 -15.88
C LEU A 41 10.04 2.71 -15.63
N ALA A 42 10.48 2.77 -14.38
CA ALA A 42 11.84 2.46 -13.97
C ALA A 42 11.80 1.72 -12.63
N PRO A 43 11.41 0.42 -12.63
CA PRO A 43 11.17 -0.32 -11.37
C PRO A 43 12.43 -0.48 -10.49
N ASP A 44 13.62 -0.28 -11.06
CA ASP A 44 14.86 -0.30 -10.29
C ASP A 44 15.04 0.97 -9.45
N VAL A 45 14.27 2.02 -9.74
CA VAL A 45 14.31 3.26 -8.97
C VAL A 45 13.31 3.13 -7.83
N VAL A 46 13.79 2.67 -6.69
CA VAL A 46 12.98 2.50 -5.47
C VAL A 46 13.07 3.79 -4.66
N VAL A 47 11.93 4.26 -4.17
CA VAL A 47 11.88 5.46 -3.35
C VAL A 47 12.59 5.21 -2.01
N ASP A 48 13.51 6.11 -1.63
CA ASP A 48 14.27 5.99 -0.40
C ASP A 48 13.36 5.89 0.82
N GLY A 49 13.59 4.88 1.65
CA GLY A 49 12.80 4.60 2.85
C GLY A 49 11.59 3.70 2.61
N TYR A 50 11.29 3.35 1.36
CA TYR A 50 10.09 2.57 1.01
C TYR A 50 10.44 1.31 0.19
N ASP A 51 11.53 0.65 0.56
CA ASP A 51 11.91 -0.64 -0.03
C ASP A 51 11.52 -1.75 0.96
N LEU A 52 10.29 -2.26 0.81
CA LEU A 52 9.70 -3.24 1.71
C LEU A 52 9.68 -2.76 3.18
N TYR A 53 9.29 -1.49 3.36
CA TYR A 53 9.16 -0.91 4.69
C TYR A 53 7.99 -1.57 5.44
N ASN A 54 8.26 -2.05 6.66
CA ASN A 54 7.24 -2.68 7.49
C ASN A 54 6.33 -1.62 8.11
N ILE A 55 5.09 -1.58 7.67
CA ILE A 55 4.09 -0.62 8.17
C ILE A 55 3.20 -1.20 9.26
N GLY A 56 3.45 -2.45 9.67
CA GLY A 56 2.68 -3.11 10.70
C GLY A 56 1.30 -3.54 10.25
N THR A 57 0.55 -4.12 11.17
CA THR A 57 -0.78 -4.68 10.88
C THR A 57 -1.92 -3.89 11.53
N ALA A 58 -1.61 -2.77 12.21
CA ALA A 58 -2.60 -1.97 12.93
C ALA A 58 -3.72 -1.41 12.04
N GLY A 59 -3.46 -1.27 10.73
CA GLY A 59 -4.45 -0.78 9.79
C GLY A 59 -5.44 -1.84 9.30
N MET A 60 -5.27 -3.10 9.70
CA MET A 60 -6.21 -4.16 9.34
C MET A 60 -7.53 -3.99 10.09
N LEU A 61 -8.63 -4.17 9.36
CA LEU A 61 -9.98 -4.03 9.87
C LEU A 61 -10.69 -5.39 9.86
N SER A 62 -11.54 -5.63 10.85
CA SER A 62 -12.30 -6.88 10.94
C SER A 62 -13.51 -6.93 10.02
N ALA A 63 -13.90 -5.80 9.44
CA ALA A 63 -15.02 -5.69 8.51
C ALA A 63 -14.69 -4.69 7.40
N THR A 64 -15.31 -4.88 6.24
CA THR A 64 -15.16 -3.98 5.11
C THR A 64 -15.75 -2.62 5.42
N GLN A 65 -15.00 -1.58 5.07
CA GLN A 65 -15.44 -0.19 5.08
C GLN A 65 -15.55 0.31 3.64
N THR A 66 -16.29 1.40 3.43
CA THR A 66 -16.42 2.01 2.10
C THR A 66 -15.96 3.44 2.17
N SER A 67 -15.04 3.82 1.26
CA SER A 67 -14.55 5.20 1.16
C SER A 67 -15.59 6.11 0.52
N GLU A 68 -15.35 7.43 0.54
CA GLU A 68 -16.21 8.41 -0.13
C GLU A 68 -16.37 8.14 -1.63
N ASP A 69 -15.33 7.57 -2.24
CA ASP A 69 -15.33 7.21 -3.67
C ASP A 69 -16.02 5.87 -3.96
N GLY A 70 -16.59 5.22 -2.95
CA GLY A 70 -17.24 3.93 -3.09
C GLY A 70 -16.28 2.74 -3.11
N PHE A 71 -15.00 2.96 -2.78
CA PHE A 71 -14.02 1.87 -2.71
C PHE A 71 -14.14 1.10 -1.40
N GLU A 72 -14.32 -0.21 -1.51
CA GLU A 72 -14.36 -1.09 -0.34
C GLU A 72 -12.95 -1.47 0.10
N TYR A 73 -12.65 -1.37 1.39
CA TYR A 73 -11.33 -1.70 1.93
C TYR A 73 -11.44 -2.35 3.31
N ASN A 74 -10.47 -3.18 3.63
CA ASN A 74 -10.28 -3.77 4.96
C ASN A 74 -8.88 -3.49 5.52
N PHE A 75 -8.13 -2.62 4.87
CA PHE A 75 -6.85 -2.13 5.35
C PHE A 75 -6.73 -0.64 5.02
N ALA A 76 -6.31 0.14 6.01
CA ALA A 76 -6.05 1.57 5.82
C ALA A 76 -4.85 1.97 6.67
N ALA A 77 -3.85 2.61 6.03
CA ALA A 77 -2.66 3.09 6.73
C ALA A 77 -2.02 4.23 5.97
N ASN A 78 -1.33 5.10 6.71
CA ASN A 78 -0.46 6.12 6.14
C ASN A 78 0.99 5.68 6.42
N PRO A 79 1.72 5.15 5.43
CA PRO A 79 3.05 4.62 5.66
C PRO A 79 4.15 5.69 5.70
N PHE A 80 3.80 6.97 5.61
CA PHE A 80 4.78 8.06 5.67
C PHE A 80 5.60 7.99 6.95
N HIS A 81 6.93 8.02 6.83
CA HIS A 81 7.82 7.91 8.00
C HIS A 81 9.11 8.71 7.80
N ASP A 82 9.74 9.09 8.90
CA ASP A 82 11.07 9.73 8.95
C ASP A 82 11.22 10.94 8.03
N ASN A 83 10.12 11.67 7.80
CA ASN A 83 10.08 12.83 6.89
C ASN A 83 10.54 12.50 5.46
N LYS A 84 10.47 11.23 5.05
CA LYS A 84 10.81 10.81 3.69
C LYS A 84 9.58 10.89 2.80
N PRO A 85 9.60 11.69 1.72
CA PRO A 85 8.45 11.79 0.83
C PRO A 85 8.19 10.46 0.13
N MET A 86 6.92 10.08 0.05
CA MET A 86 6.52 8.85 -0.64
C MET A 86 6.64 8.98 -2.16
N PHE A 87 6.41 10.19 -2.68
CA PHE A 87 6.37 10.43 -4.13
C PHE A 87 7.21 11.67 -4.46
N PRO A 88 8.56 11.54 -4.52
CA PRO A 88 9.45 12.72 -4.54
C PRO A 88 9.53 13.47 -5.87
N ARG A 89 9.03 12.91 -6.97
CA ARG A 89 9.17 13.53 -8.30
C ARG A 89 7.83 13.85 -8.92
N HIS A 90 7.74 15.02 -9.57
CA HIS A 90 6.56 15.45 -10.33
C HIS A 90 6.43 14.67 -11.64
N GLY A 91 5.20 14.46 -12.08
CA GLY A 91 4.92 13.89 -13.40
C GLY A 91 5.31 12.44 -13.55
N VAL A 92 5.55 11.73 -12.45
CA VAL A 92 5.94 10.32 -12.46
C VAL A 92 4.79 9.46 -11.92
N THR A 93 4.55 8.35 -12.58
CA THR A 93 3.65 7.32 -12.04
C THR A 93 4.46 6.39 -11.17
N TYR A 94 4.01 6.20 -9.94
CA TYR A 94 4.65 5.30 -8.98
C TYR A 94 3.84 4.01 -8.85
N LEU A 95 4.56 2.92 -8.67
CA LEU A 95 3.98 1.63 -8.31
C LEU A 95 4.16 1.44 -6.80
N VAL A 96 3.06 1.35 -6.10
CA VAL A 96 3.04 1.02 -4.68
C VAL A 96 2.64 -0.44 -4.55
N GLU A 97 3.55 -1.25 -4.07
CA GLU A 97 3.28 -2.67 -3.83
C GLU A 97 3.04 -2.89 -2.35
N LEU A 98 1.86 -3.40 -2.02
CA LEU A 98 1.52 -3.81 -0.68
C LEU A 98 1.75 -5.31 -0.57
N VAL A 99 2.65 -5.72 0.32
CA VAL A 99 2.96 -7.14 0.53
C VAL A 99 2.52 -7.51 1.93
N TRP A 100 1.59 -8.46 2.04
CA TRP A 100 1.17 -8.97 3.33
C TRP A 100 1.58 -10.43 3.48
N TYR A 101 1.82 -10.84 4.73
CA TYR A 101 2.31 -12.17 5.09
C TYR A 101 1.28 -12.89 5.94
N ASP A 102 1.00 -14.14 5.61
CA ASP A 102 0.07 -14.96 6.37
C ASP A 102 0.73 -15.57 7.62
N GLU A 103 0.00 -16.40 8.34
CA GLU A 103 0.47 -17.05 9.57
C GLU A 103 1.67 -17.96 9.34
N ASP A 104 1.83 -18.49 8.13
CA ASP A 104 2.96 -19.33 7.75
C ASP A 104 4.13 -18.51 7.19
N GLY A 105 4.03 -17.17 7.19
CA GLY A 105 5.05 -16.29 6.64
C GLY A 105 5.06 -16.22 5.12
N LYS A 106 4.03 -16.70 4.46
CA LYS A 106 3.94 -16.68 3.00
C LYS A 106 3.50 -15.31 2.51
N PRO A 107 4.22 -14.70 1.53
CA PRO A 107 3.88 -13.37 1.03
C PRO A 107 2.80 -13.39 -0.05
N TYR A 108 1.99 -12.33 -0.04
CA TYR A 108 1.02 -12.01 -1.09
C TYR A 108 1.16 -10.54 -1.42
N ALA A 109 1.10 -10.19 -2.71
CA ALA A 109 1.33 -8.82 -3.15
C ALA A 109 0.16 -8.28 -3.97
N GLY A 110 -0.14 -6.99 -3.80
CA GLY A 110 -1.13 -6.29 -4.59
C GLY A 110 -0.62 -4.90 -4.99
N PRO A 111 -0.67 -4.54 -6.29
CA PRO A 111 -0.19 -3.25 -6.76
C PRO A 111 -1.24 -2.15 -6.69
N VAL A 112 -0.77 -0.92 -6.48
CA VAL A 112 -1.56 0.30 -6.63
C VAL A 112 -0.72 1.30 -7.42
N TYR A 113 -1.30 1.89 -8.47
CA TYR A 113 -0.61 2.89 -9.28
C TYR A 113 -0.99 4.28 -8.81
N VAL A 114 0.01 5.14 -8.63
CA VAL A 114 -0.18 6.51 -8.14
C VAL A 114 0.49 7.48 -9.11
N ASP A 115 -0.30 8.41 -9.66
CA ASP A 115 0.21 9.48 -10.52
C ASP A 115 0.46 10.73 -9.69
N THR A 116 1.63 11.34 -9.86
CA THR A 116 1.93 12.63 -9.23
C THR A 116 1.53 13.78 -10.16
N LEU A 117 1.12 14.86 -9.54
CA LEU A 117 0.76 16.08 -10.25
C LEU A 117 1.99 16.88 -10.67
#